data_b4761f6d8ab2045cf2248bd86081a1d8
#
_entry.id   b4761f6d8ab2045cf2248bd86081a1d8
#
_cell.length_a   1.000
_cell.length_b   1.000
_cell.length_c   1.000
_cell.angle_alpha   90.00
_cell.angle_beta   90.00
_cell.angle_gamma   90.00
#
_symmetry.space_group_name_H-M   'P 1'
#
loop_
_entity.id
_entity.type
_entity.pdbx_description
1 polymer ?
#
loop_
_entity_poly.entity_id
_entity_poly.type
_entity_poly.pdbx_seq_one_letter_code
_entity_poly.pdbx_strand_id
1 'polypeptide(L)'
;MKREFVGAAVLSILPALAVSLLYYLLLGYRRDYLGHFAAGYGATLTATALLLAIVVTVLSPDQFRHIVPSIAVAGTVLCIGAGAVTEATIFRFAKFDEIDFCNQSLGAVIAGVVVIAIAGEAKAVGATFRLGIATGIGFVLAGAYFAFT
;
A
#
# COMPACT_ATOMS: atom_id res chain seq x y z
N MET A 1 -18.92 -14.25 4.20
CA MET A 1 -18.46 -13.85 2.85
C MET A 1 -18.75 -12.38 2.51
N LYS A 2 -20.00 -11.89 2.40
CA LYS A 2 -20.27 -10.47 2.06
C LYS A 2 -19.73 -9.47 3.11
N ARG A 3 -19.89 -9.74 4.39
CA ARG A 3 -19.42 -8.87 5.48
C ARG A 3 -17.89 -8.78 5.54
N GLU A 4 -17.19 -9.87 5.39
CA GLU A 4 -15.72 -9.94 5.40
C GLU A 4 -15.13 -9.18 4.21
N PHE A 5 -15.75 -9.32 3.02
CA PHE A 5 -15.35 -8.57 1.84
C PHE A 5 -15.54 -7.06 2.02
N VAL A 6 -16.67 -6.64 2.57
CA VAL A 6 -16.93 -5.21 2.86
C VAL A 6 -15.94 -4.69 3.90
N GLY A 7 -15.66 -5.44 4.96
CA GLY A 7 -14.65 -5.09 5.95
C GLY A 7 -13.27 -4.89 5.34
N ALA A 8 -12.83 -5.84 4.51
CA ALA A 8 -11.55 -5.74 3.81
C ALA A 8 -11.50 -4.54 2.84
N ALA A 9 -12.59 -4.25 2.13
CA ALA A 9 -12.68 -3.08 1.26
C ALA A 9 -12.57 -1.77 2.04
N VAL A 10 -13.30 -1.66 3.15
CA VAL A 10 -13.23 -0.48 4.02
C VAL A 10 -11.83 -0.30 4.59
N LEU A 11 -11.23 -1.35 5.12
CA LEU A 11 -9.87 -1.30 5.68
C LEU A 11 -8.81 -0.97 4.63
N SER A 12 -8.99 -1.41 3.38
CA SER A 12 -8.02 -1.11 2.32
C SER A 12 -8.16 0.30 1.72
N ILE A 13 -9.27 0.98 1.93
CA ILE A 13 -9.53 2.30 1.33
C ILE A 13 -9.53 3.41 2.38
N LEU A 14 -10.19 3.18 3.52
CA LEU A 14 -10.43 4.22 4.52
C LEU A 14 -9.16 4.88 5.08
N PRO A 15 -8.10 4.14 5.45
CA PRO A 15 -6.87 4.76 5.95
C PRO A 15 -6.21 5.68 4.92
N ALA A 16 -6.19 5.27 3.64
CA ALA A 16 -5.64 6.11 2.58
C ALA A 16 -6.48 7.38 2.37
N LEU A 17 -7.80 7.27 2.39
CA LEU A 17 -8.68 8.43 2.29
C LEU A 17 -8.54 9.36 3.49
N ALA A 18 -8.41 8.81 4.70
CA ALA A 18 -8.22 9.62 5.92
C ALA A 18 -6.92 10.44 5.85
N VAL A 19 -5.82 9.83 5.44
CA VAL A 19 -4.54 10.54 5.25
C VAL A 19 -4.63 11.56 4.13
N SER A 20 -5.30 11.24 3.01
CA SER A 20 -5.53 12.16 1.91
C SER A 20 -6.33 13.40 2.35
N LEU A 21 -7.34 13.19 3.19
CA LEU A 21 -8.11 14.27 3.79
C LEU A 21 -7.26 15.14 4.73
N LEU A 22 -6.39 14.51 5.54
CA LEU A 22 -5.44 15.26 6.38
C LEU A 22 -4.49 16.10 5.55
N TYR A 23 -3.96 15.59 4.44
CA TYR A 23 -3.12 16.36 3.52
C TYR A 23 -3.87 17.55 2.93
N TYR A 24 -5.13 17.36 2.54
CA TYR A 24 -5.97 18.45 2.07
C TYR A 24 -6.18 19.54 3.13
N LEU A 25 -6.50 19.14 4.36
CA LEU A 25 -6.83 20.09 5.43
C LEU A 25 -5.60 20.79 6.02
N LEU A 26 -4.47 20.09 6.16
CA LEU A 26 -3.30 20.59 6.87
C LEU A 26 -2.24 21.19 5.94
N LEU A 27 -2.12 20.70 4.71
CA LEU A 27 -1.06 21.07 3.78
C LEU A 27 -1.56 21.86 2.56
N GLY A 28 -2.83 22.28 2.56
CA GLY A 28 -3.38 23.13 1.51
C GLY A 28 -3.41 22.49 0.14
N TYR A 29 -3.74 21.19 0.07
CA TYR A 29 -3.88 20.43 -1.19
C TYR A 29 -2.58 20.33 -2.00
N ARG A 30 -1.52 19.85 -1.37
CA ARG A 30 -0.28 19.53 -2.08
C ARG A 30 -0.47 18.20 -2.84
N ARG A 31 -0.77 18.31 -4.14
CA ARG A 31 -1.04 17.16 -5.03
C ARG A 31 0.17 16.24 -5.17
N ASP A 32 1.35 16.82 -5.29
CA ASP A 32 2.63 16.13 -5.31
C ASP A 32 2.79 15.17 -4.11
N TYR A 33 2.61 15.67 -2.89
CA TYR A 33 2.71 14.86 -1.69
C TYR A 33 1.67 13.74 -1.63
N LEU A 34 0.44 14.06 -2.04
CA LEU A 34 -0.62 13.06 -2.13
C LEU A 34 -0.30 11.99 -3.18
N GLY A 35 0.31 12.38 -4.30
CA GLY A 35 0.75 11.50 -5.36
C GLY A 35 1.76 10.47 -4.86
N HIS A 36 2.83 10.93 -4.19
CA HIS A 36 3.86 10.05 -3.62
C HIS A 36 3.31 9.14 -2.51
N PHE A 37 2.46 9.67 -1.63
CA PHE A 37 1.76 8.88 -0.62
C PHE A 37 0.91 7.76 -1.26
N ALA A 38 0.08 8.10 -2.24
CA ALA A 38 -0.81 7.14 -2.90
C ALA A 38 -0.03 6.08 -3.68
N ALA A 39 1.08 6.46 -4.34
CA ALA A 39 1.97 5.53 -5.03
C ALA A 39 2.60 4.52 -4.05
N GLY A 40 3.16 4.98 -2.93
CA GLY A 40 3.74 4.11 -1.91
C GLY A 40 2.72 3.17 -1.27
N TYR A 41 1.54 3.69 -0.94
CA TYR A 41 0.43 2.91 -0.41
C TYR A 41 -0.01 1.83 -1.39
N GLY A 42 -0.29 2.20 -2.64
CA GLY A 42 -0.77 1.30 -3.67
C GLY A 42 0.25 0.23 -4.06
N ALA A 43 1.51 0.61 -4.23
CA ALA A 43 2.59 -0.32 -4.56
C ALA A 43 2.76 -1.38 -3.47
N THR A 44 2.80 -0.97 -2.20
CA THR A 44 2.96 -1.90 -1.07
C THR A 44 1.74 -2.81 -0.92
N LEU A 45 0.53 -2.27 -1.04
CA LEU A 45 -0.69 -3.08 -0.98
C LEU A 45 -0.73 -4.11 -2.10
N THR A 46 -0.39 -3.72 -3.33
CA THR A 46 -0.36 -4.62 -4.49
C THR A 46 0.70 -5.71 -4.34
N ALA A 47 1.94 -5.32 -4.07
CA ALA A 47 3.05 -6.26 -3.96
C ALA A 47 2.83 -7.28 -2.84
N THR A 48 2.40 -6.81 -1.67
CA THR A 48 2.16 -7.67 -0.52
C THR A 48 0.97 -8.61 -0.75
N ALA A 49 -0.12 -8.11 -1.36
CA ALA A 49 -1.28 -8.94 -1.70
C ALA A 49 -0.92 -10.03 -2.73
N LEU A 50 -0.08 -9.72 -3.72
CA LEU A 50 0.42 -10.70 -4.68
C LEU A 50 1.27 -11.79 -4.00
N LEU A 51 2.20 -11.39 -3.14
CA LEU A 51 3.04 -12.35 -2.40
C LEU A 51 2.19 -13.26 -1.52
N LEU A 52 1.23 -12.69 -0.79
CA LEU A 52 0.32 -13.47 0.06
C LEU A 52 -0.58 -14.40 -0.76
N ALA A 53 -1.02 -13.98 -1.94
CA ALA A 53 -1.81 -14.82 -2.84
C ALA A 53 -1.02 -16.04 -3.33
N ILE A 54 0.30 -15.92 -3.51
CA ILE A 54 1.19 -17.05 -3.85
C ILE A 54 1.39 -17.94 -2.62
N VAL A 55 1.75 -17.36 -1.49
CA VAL A 55 2.12 -18.09 -0.28
C VAL A 55 0.95 -18.92 0.28
N VAL A 56 -0.28 -18.42 0.18
CA VAL A 56 -1.47 -19.14 0.65
C VAL A 56 -1.72 -20.44 -0.10
N THR A 57 -1.18 -20.61 -1.32
CA THR A 57 -1.35 -21.84 -2.10
C THR A 57 -0.46 -22.99 -1.64
N VAL A 58 0.59 -22.68 -0.86
CA VAL A 58 1.61 -23.65 -0.44
C VAL A 58 1.67 -23.87 1.07
N LEU A 59 1.10 -23.00 1.87
CA LEU A 59 1.12 -23.08 3.34
C LEU A 59 -0.20 -23.56 3.92
N SER A 60 -0.13 -24.24 5.07
CA SER A 60 -1.31 -24.51 5.88
C SER A 60 -1.90 -23.20 6.46
N PRO A 61 -3.19 -23.18 6.84
CA PRO A 61 -3.82 -21.97 7.39
C PRO A 61 -3.09 -21.40 8.61
N ASP A 62 -2.56 -22.24 9.48
CA ASP A 62 -1.84 -21.81 10.67
C ASP A 62 -0.48 -21.21 10.31
N GLN A 63 0.29 -21.87 9.43
CA GLN A 63 1.55 -21.34 8.92
C GLN A 63 1.35 -20.01 8.20
N PHE A 64 0.29 -19.92 7.40
CA PHE A 64 -0.04 -18.69 6.69
C PHE A 64 -0.26 -17.52 7.65
N ARG A 65 -1.06 -17.69 8.71
CA ARG A 65 -1.31 -16.65 9.71
C ARG A 65 -0.03 -16.14 10.37
N HIS A 66 0.90 -17.04 10.68
CA HIS A 66 2.17 -16.68 11.32
C HIS A 66 3.12 -15.92 10.37
N ILE A 67 3.09 -16.19 9.07
CA ILE A 67 4.00 -15.55 8.11
C ILE A 67 3.51 -14.20 7.59
N VAL A 68 2.20 -13.92 7.66
CA VAL A 68 1.60 -12.67 7.15
C VAL A 68 2.30 -11.41 7.65
N PRO A 69 2.55 -11.23 8.96
CA PRO A 69 3.24 -10.03 9.43
C PRO A 69 4.64 -9.88 8.85
N SER A 70 5.38 -10.98 8.73
CA SER A 70 6.73 -10.96 8.18
C SER A 70 6.74 -10.57 6.69
N ILE A 71 5.78 -11.09 5.91
CA ILE A 71 5.62 -10.74 4.49
C ILE A 71 5.21 -9.27 4.35
N ALA A 72 4.29 -8.79 5.19
CA ALA A 72 3.87 -7.40 5.16
C ALA A 72 5.03 -6.44 5.49
N VAL A 73 5.82 -6.75 6.51
CA VAL A 73 7.01 -5.96 6.86
C VAL A 73 8.04 -6.00 5.74
N ALA A 74 8.37 -7.19 5.22
CA ALA A 74 9.34 -7.32 4.14
C ALA A 74 8.88 -6.57 2.88
N GLY A 75 7.62 -6.71 2.48
CA GLY A 75 7.05 -5.98 1.36
C GLY A 75 7.09 -4.46 1.55
N THR A 76 6.79 -3.99 2.76
CA THR A 76 6.89 -2.56 3.11
C THR A 76 8.33 -2.06 2.95
N VAL A 77 9.30 -2.76 3.54
CA VAL A 77 10.73 -2.38 3.44
C VAL A 77 11.21 -2.38 2.00
N LEU A 78 10.83 -3.38 1.22
CA LEU A 78 11.18 -3.46 -0.21
C LEU A 78 10.57 -2.29 -1.01
N CYS A 79 9.32 -1.93 -0.76
CA CYS A 79 8.68 -0.81 -1.44
C CYS A 79 9.28 0.54 -1.03
N ILE A 80 9.66 0.72 0.23
CA ILE A 80 10.41 1.91 0.68
C ILE A 80 11.77 1.97 -0.02
N GLY A 81 12.51 0.87 -0.05
CA GLY A 81 13.79 0.78 -0.75
C GLY A 81 13.68 1.04 -2.25
N ALA A 82 12.67 0.46 -2.91
CA ALA A 82 12.38 0.73 -4.31
C ALA A 82 12.07 2.21 -4.55
N GLY A 83 11.32 2.84 -3.65
CA GLY A 83 11.05 4.27 -3.70
C GLY A 83 12.30 5.12 -3.60
N ALA A 84 13.19 4.82 -2.66
CA ALA A 84 14.47 5.50 -2.54
C ALA A 84 15.33 5.39 -3.82
N VAL A 85 15.38 4.18 -4.41
CA VAL A 85 16.08 3.95 -5.67
C VAL A 85 15.44 4.73 -6.82
N THR A 86 14.11 4.73 -6.90
CA THR A 86 13.37 5.45 -7.94
C THR A 86 13.63 6.96 -7.85
N GLU A 87 13.58 7.52 -6.64
CA GLU A 87 13.85 8.93 -6.38
C GLU A 87 15.29 9.29 -6.75
N ALA A 88 16.25 8.45 -6.37
CA ALA A 88 17.66 8.68 -6.65
C ALA A 88 18.06 8.51 -8.13
N THR A 89 17.28 7.75 -8.93
CA THR A 89 17.67 7.36 -10.28
C THR A 89 16.76 7.88 -11.38
N ILE A 90 15.45 7.73 -11.23
CA ILE A 90 14.46 8.04 -12.28
C ILE A 90 14.07 9.52 -12.22
N PHE A 91 13.78 10.04 -11.03
CA PHE A 91 13.44 11.45 -10.81
C PHE A 91 14.66 12.37 -10.66
N ARG A 92 15.78 11.95 -11.17
CA ARG A 92 17.13 12.52 -11.11
C ARG A 92 17.27 13.92 -11.71
N PHE A 93 16.25 14.47 -12.34
CA PHE A 93 16.24 15.85 -12.87
C PHE A 93 16.16 16.92 -11.76
N ALA A 94 15.79 16.52 -10.55
CA ALA A 94 15.88 17.30 -9.33
C ALA A 94 16.79 16.56 -8.33
N LYS A 95 17.23 17.25 -7.30
CA LYS A 95 17.88 16.59 -6.15
C LYS A 95 16.90 15.58 -5.56
N PHE A 96 17.44 14.52 -4.92
CA PHE A 96 16.64 13.61 -4.10
C PHE A 96 15.70 14.42 -3.20
N ASP A 97 14.39 14.23 -3.35
CA ASP A 97 13.40 14.92 -2.55
C ASP A 97 13.04 14.09 -1.31
N GLU A 98 13.57 14.52 -0.18
CA GLU A 98 13.35 13.84 1.10
C GLU A 98 11.88 13.85 1.50
N ILE A 99 11.13 14.88 1.13
CA ILE A 99 9.71 15.03 1.48
C ILE A 99 8.88 14.05 0.68
N ASP A 100 9.12 13.94 -0.62
CA ASP A 100 8.44 12.99 -1.50
C ASP A 100 8.74 11.54 -1.10
N PHE A 101 10.00 11.26 -0.78
CA PHE A 101 10.41 9.97 -0.23
C PHE A 101 9.72 9.66 1.12
N CYS A 102 9.60 10.63 2.01
CA CYS A 102 8.88 10.46 3.28
C CYS A 102 7.38 10.19 3.06
N ASN A 103 6.74 10.92 2.15
CA ASN A 103 5.33 10.70 1.82
C ASN A 103 5.08 9.31 1.23
N GLN A 104 5.92 8.87 0.31
CA GLN A 104 5.86 7.53 -0.24
C GLN A 104 6.08 6.44 0.83
N SER A 105 7.07 6.64 1.69
CA SER A 105 7.38 5.72 2.80
C SER A 105 6.23 5.64 3.79
N LEU A 106 5.58 6.75 4.12
CA LEU A 106 4.39 6.78 4.96
C LEU A 106 3.25 5.97 4.35
N GLY A 107 3.01 6.13 3.05
CA GLY A 107 2.02 5.32 2.31
C GLY A 107 2.33 3.83 2.40
N ALA A 108 3.60 3.45 2.21
CA ALA A 108 4.04 2.07 2.30
C ALA A 108 3.83 1.46 3.70
N VAL A 109 4.17 2.19 4.76
CA VAL A 109 3.99 1.74 6.15
C VAL A 109 2.52 1.53 6.48
N ILE A 110 1.65 2.49 6.13
CA ILE A 110 0.21 2.37 6.38
C ILE A 110 -0.39 1.18 5.62
N ALA A 111 0.01 0.96 4.36
CA ALA A 111 -0.42 -0.20 3.59
C ALA A 111 0.02 -1.52 4.24
N GLY A 112 1.25 -1.61 4.74
CA GLY A 112 1.75 -2.78 5.47
C GLY A 112 0.91 -3.12 6.70
N VAL A 113 0.56 -2.11 7.51
CA VAL A 113 -0.34 -2.28 8.66
C VAL A 113 -1.74 -2.74 8.22
N VAL A 114 -2.28 -2.16 7.16
CA VAL A 114 -3.58 -2.55 6.59
C VAL A 114 -3.57 -4.00 6.13
N VAL A 115 -2.51 -4.46 5.47
CA VAL A 115 -2.38 -5.87 5.05
C VAL A 115 -2.41 -6.81 6.25
N ILE A 116 -1.70 -6.49 7.33
CA ILE A 116 -1.71 -7.31 8.56
C ILE A 116 -3.12 -7.38 9.13
N ALA A 117 -3.83 -6.25 9.22
CA ALA A 117 -5.19 -6.19 9.75
C ALA A 117 -6.16 -7.01 8.91
N ILE A 118 -6.13 -6.87 7.58
CA ILE A 118 -7.03 -7.58 6.66
C ILE A 118 -6.76 -9.09 6.68
N ALA A 119 -5.50 -9.50 6.61
CA ALA A 119 -5.12 -10.90 6.50
C ALA A 119 -5.35 -11.67 7.82
N GLY A 120 -5.30 -10.99 8.95
CA GLY A 120 -5.59 -11.57 10.26
C GLY A 120 -7.05 -12.03 10.41
N GLU A 121 -7.99 -11.37 9.71
CA GLU A 121 -9.42 -11.65 9.79
C GLU A 121 -9.94 -12.52 8.62
N ALA A 122 -9.15 -12.72 7.58
CA ALA A 122 -9.62 -13.29 6.32
C ALA A 122 -9.84 -14.81 6.40
N LYS A 123 -11.09 -15.23 6.44
CA LYS A 123 -11.50 -16.62 6.12
C LYS A 123 -11.64 -16.85 4.61
N ALA A 124 -11.85 -15.80 3.83
CA ALA A 124 -12.03 -15.83 2.38
C ALA A 124 -10.84 -15.22 1.64
N VAL A 125 -9.71 -15.89 1.72
CA VAL A 125 -8.39 -15.42 1.30
C VAL A 125 -8.33 -14.95 -0.16
N GLY A 126 -8.94 -15.67 -1.11
CA GLY A 126 -8.80 -15.34 -2.53
C GLY A 126 -9.50 -14.04 -2.98
N ALA A 127 -10.70 -13.77 -2.49
CA ALA A 127 -11.44 -12.55 -2.85
C ALA A 127 -10.80 -11.31 -2.23
N THR A 128 -10.27 -11.43 -1.03
CA THR A 128 -9.59 -10.35 -0.29
C THR A 128 -8.29 -9.93 -0.98
N PHE A 129 -7.52 -10.88 -1.51
CA PHE A 129 -6.29 -10.54 -2.25
C PHE A 129 -6.57 -9.87 -3.59
N ARG A 130 -7.56 -10.34 -4.33
CA ARG A 130 -7.99 -9.68 -5.58
C ARG A 130 -8.41 -8.23 -5.32
N LEU A 131 -9.14 -8.00 -4.25
CA LEU A 131 -9.50 -6.65 -3.82
C LEU A 131 -8.27 -5.82 -3.47
N GLY A 132 -7.35 -6.35 -2.67
CA GLY A 132 -6.10 -5.67 -2.32
C GLY A 132 -5.28 -5.27 -3.54
N ILE A 133 -5.15 -6.18 -4.51
CA ILE A 133 -4.46 -5.91 -5.78
C ILE A 133 -5.18 -4.82 -6.57
N ALA A 134 -6.50 -4.94 -6.76
CA ALA A 134 -7.27 -3.95 -7.51
C ALA A 134 -7.24 -2.56 -6.87
N THR A 135 -7.41 -2.49 -5.56
CA THR A 135 -7.32 -1.24 -4.79
C THR A 135 -5.92 -0.66 -4.86
N GLY A 136 -4.90 -1.49 -4.70
CA GLY A 136 -3.50 -1.06 -4.78
C GLY A 136 -3.14 -0.48 -6.14
N ILE A 137 -3.51 -1.15 -7.23
CA ILE A 137 -3.32 -0.64 -8.60
C ILE A 137 -4.06 0.70 -8.77
N GLY A 138 -5.29 0.81 -8.28
CA GLY A 138 -6.05 2.07 -8.31
C GLY A 138 -5.31 3.22 -7.63
N PHE A 139 -4.70 2.98 -6.46
CA PHE A 139 -3.89 3.99 -5.77
C PHE A 139 -2.58 4.32 -6.49
N VAL A 140 -1.91 3.35 -7.13
CA VAL A 140 -0.72 3.63 -7.96
C VAL A 140 -1.07 4.54 -9.12
N LEU A 141 -2.18 4.25 -9.83
CA LEU A 141 -2.63 5.07 -10.95
C LEU A 141 -3.05 6.47 -10.50
N ALA A 142 -3.77 6.59 -9.38
CA ALA A 142 -4.11 7.87 -8.78
C ALA A 142 -2.85 8.64 -8.35
N GLY A 143 -1.88 7.96 -7.75
CA GLY A 143 -0.60 8.54 -7.36
C GLY A 143 0.16 9.10 -8.55
N ALA A 144 0.27 8.32 -9.63
CA ALA A 144 0.90 8.77 -10.86
C ALA A 144 0.17 10.01 -11.44
N TYR A 145 -1.16 9.97 -11.48
CA TYR A 145 -1.94 11.13 -11.94
C TYR A 145 -1.63 12.38 -11.13
N PHE A 146 -1.66 12.32 -9.80
CA PHE A 146 -1.40 13.49 -8.95
C PHE A 146 0.05 13.96 -8.95
N ALA A 147 1.00 13.07 -9.17
CA ALA A 147 2.42 13.43 -9.21
C ALA A 147 2.81 14.15 -10.53
N PHE A 148 2.04 13.92 -11.61
CA PHE A 148 2.37 14.48 -12.94
C PHE A 148 1.38 15.55 -13.43
N THR A 149 0.38 15.95 -12.63
CA THR A 149 -0.59 17.02 -12.97
C THR A 149 -0.57 18.15 -11.94
#